data_df8e17ec71d7629cccdb59a72c08f220
#
_entry.id   df8e17ec71d7629cccdb59a72c08f220
#
_cell.length_a   1.000
_cell.length_b   1.000
_cell.length_c   1.000
_cell.angle_alpha   90.00
_cell.angle_beta   90.00
_cell.angle_gamma   90.00
#
_symmetry.space_group_name_H-M   'P 1'
#
loop_
_entity.id
_entity.type
_entity.pdbx_description
1 polymer ?
#
loop_
_entity_poly.entity_id
_entity_poly.type
_entity_poly.pdbx_seq_one_letter_code
_entity_poly.pdbx_strand_id
1 'polypeptide(L)'
;MSKKYFEYRGVSNAVYAEVTKDDAEGFTTGTVKDFTGVAEIGKTTDSSNETHYYDNLPAIVIDSVGSDEISVNASGIPFDVLAEITGQYYDAANGLLVEQEGTPKYFAFGYITDKTDGTKVLVWRLKGKFSIPGQTSATKDDGTDANGQELTYTGISTTHKFTANGKPARAVNIDTSVNQAMSESAFFATVQTPDSIAGAATTNYTLTFSVGSGTAIDPMTYRAGTEAALPVPEYTGHTFDGWYLNSEYTGNPVTKVTMTDDVTVYAKWSA
;
A
#
# COMPACT_ATOMS: atom_id res chain seq x y z
N MET A 1 15.37 22.26 -7.74
CA MET A 1 14.37 21.14 -7.70
C MET A 1 13.06 21.67 -8.27
N SER A 2 12.47 20.97 -9.25
CA SER A 2 11.14 21.32 -9.77
C SER A 2 10.09 20.94 -8.72
N LYS A 3 9.12 21.83 -8.47
CA LYS A 3 7.97 21.53 -7.60
C LYS A 3 7.12 20.47 -8.28
N LYS A 4 6.76 19.40 -7.55
CA LYS A 4 5.79 18.39 -8.01
C LYS A 4 4.41 18.76 -7.46
N TYR A 5 3.42 18.81 -8.33
CA TYR A 5 2.03 19.07 -7.96
C TYR A 5 1.22 17.81 -8.26
N PHE A 6 0.45 17.35 -7.30
CA PHE A 6 -0.53 16.28 -7.44
C PHE A 6 -1.64 16.46 -6.41
N GLU A 7 -2.79 15.87 -6.68
CA GLU A 7 -3.92 15.75 -5.77
C GLU A 7 -4.31 14.30 -5.65
N TYR A 8 -4.98 13.93 -4.57
CA TYR A 8 -5.55 12.59 -4.42
C TYR A 8 -6.88 12.51 -5.19
N ARG A 9 -7.03 11.46 -6.00
CA ARG A 9 -8.20 11.25 -6.85
C ARG A 9 -8.54 9.78 -6.96
N GLY A 10 -9.48 9.34 -6.14
CA GLY A 10 -9.95 7.95 -6.12
C GLY A 10 -9.37 7.16 -4.96
N VAL A 11 -10.14 6.17 -4.57
CA VAL A 11 -9.81 5.18 -3.56
C VAL A 11 -10.27 3.82 -4.04
N SER A 12 -9.51 2.77 -3.75
CA SER A 12 -9.83 1.40 -4.19
C SER A 12 -9.16 0.35 -3.31
N ASN A 13 -9.48 -0.92 -3.55
CA ASN A 13 -8.85 -2.08 -2.94
C ASN A 13 -8.81 -2.04 -1.41
N ALA A 14 -10.00 -1.83 -0.78
CA ALA A 14 -10.10 -1.88 0.67
C ALA A 14 -9.98 -3.34 1.16
N VAL A 15 -9.01 -3.59 2.04
CA VAL A 15 -8.68 -4.89 2.61
C VAL A 15 -8.42 -4.77 4.10
N TYR A 16 -8.56 -5.89 4.85
CA TYR A 16 -8.27 -5.90 6.27
C TYR A 16 -7.61 -7.21 6.69
N ALA A 17 -6.96 -7.19 7.86
CA ALA A 17 -6.39 -8.38 8.49
C ALA A 17 -6.45 -8.24 10.01
N GLU A 18 -6.79 -9.32 10.73
CA GLU A 18 -6.77 -9.32 12.19
C GLU A 18 -5.33 -9.13 12.70
N VAL A 19 -5.14 -8.27 13.70
CA VAL A 19 -3.86 -8.16 14.43
C VAL A 19 -3.84 -9.25 15.50
N THR A 20 -3.03 -10.27 15.28
CA THR A 20 -2.95 -11.46 16.15
C THR A 20 -1.94 -11.31 17.29
N LYS A 21 -0.91 -10.47 17.10
CA LYS A 21 0.10 -10.13 18.10
C LYS A 21 0.55 -8.70 17.94
N ASP A 22 0.67 -7.95 19.04
CA ASP A 22 1.30 -6.63 19.07
C ASP A 22 1.83 -6.35 20.49
N ASP A 23 3.07 -6.72 20.72
CA ASP A 23 3.78 -6.55 22.00
C ASP A 23 5.25 -6.15 21.75
N ALA A 24 6.06 -6.14 22.83
CA ALA A 24 7.48 -5.79 22.74
C ALA A 24 8.28 -6.76 21.86
N GLU A 25 7.84 -8.01 21.74
CA GLU A 25 8.55 -9.08 21.03
C GLU A 25 8.21 -9.14 19.55
N GLY A 26 7.05 -8.62 19.12
CA GLY A 26 6.68 -8.66 17.72
C GLY A 26 5.30 -8.11 17.37
N PHE A 27 5.11 -7.92 16.07
CA PHE A 27 3.85 -7.56 15.44
C PHE A 27 3.51 -8.60 14.38
N THR A 28 2.34 -9.25 14.48
CA THR A 28 1.87 -10.22 13.49
C THR A 28 0.40 -10.03 13.21
N THR A 29 0.00 -10.40 12.00
CA THR A 29 -1.39 -10.33 11.53
C THR A 29 -1.83 -11.67 10.95
N GLY A 30 -3.13 -11.90 10.90
CA GLY A 30 -3.74 -12.97 10.14
C GLY A 30 -3.64 -12.75 8.63
N THR A 31 -4.34 -13.58 7.87
CA THR A 31 -4.46 -13.46 6.41
C THR A 31 -5.20 -12.17 6.05
N VAL A 32 -4.77 -11.56 4.95
CA VAL A 32 -5.46 -10.41 4.36
C VAL A 32 -6.77 -10.90 3.71
N LYS A 33 -7.84 -10.14 3.94
CA LYS A 33 -9.19 -10.39 3.41
C LYS A 33 -9.70 -9.14 2.72
N ASP A 34 -10.55 -9.34 1.71
CA ASP A 34 -11.27 -8.25 1.07
C ASP A 34 -12.29 -7.65 2.05
N PHE A 35 -12.39 -6.32 2.06
CA PHE A 35 -13.36 -5.62 2.90
C PHE A 35 -14.70 -5.51 2.17
N THR A 36 -14.88 -4.49 1.37
CA THR A 36 -16.01 -4.24 0.46
C THR A 36 -15.66 -3.09 -0.46
N GLY A 37 -16.53 -2.74 -1.41
CA GLY A 37 -16.36 -1.56 -2.24
C GLY A 37 -16.38 -0.28 -1.40
N VAL A 38 -15.44 0.63 -1.63
CA VAL A 38 -15.35 1.93 -0.93
C VAL A 38 -15.55 3.08 -1.90
N ALA A 39 -16.33 4.05 -1.49
CA ALA A 39 -16.61 5.28 -2.25
C ALA A 39 -15.68 6.43 -1.80
N GLU A 40 -15.42 6.50 -0.50
CA GLU A 40 -14.60 7.55 0.10
C GLU A 40 -13.90 7.06 1.37
N ILE A 41 -12.67 7.50 1.56
CA ILE A 41 -11.93 7.31 2.81
C ILE A 41 -11.37 8.68 3.22
N GLY A 42 -11.84 9.20 4.34
CA GLY A 42 -11.32 10.41 4.98
C GLY A 42 -10.40 10.07 6.15
N LYS A 43 -9.39 10.90 6.41
CA LYS A 43 -8.49 10.72 7.55
C LYS A 43 -8.33 12.01 8.32
N THR A 44 -8.54 11.96 9.62
CA THR A 44 -8.17 13.01 10.59
C THR A 44 -7.26 12.41 11.65
N THR A 45 -6.25 13.15 12.08
CA THR A 45 -5.38 12.76 13.18
C THR A 45 -5.65 13.70 14.35
N ASP A 46 -5.98 13.15 15.51
CA ASP A 46 -6.09 13.91 16.74
C ASP A 46 -4.70 14.40 17.16
N SER A 47 -4.56 15.71 17.34
CA SER A 47 -3.30 16.33 17.75
C SER A 47 -3.57 17.58 18.58
N SER A 48 -2.82 17.75 19.63
CA SER A 48 -2.89 18.94 20.48
C SER A 48 -1.51 19.49 20.76
N ASN A 49 -1.42 20.82 20.84
CA ASN A 49 -0.21 21.53 21.20
C ASN A 49 -0.52 22.37 22.44
N GLU A 50 0.28 22.24 23.48
CA GLU A 50 0.18 23.07 24.69
C GLU A 50 1.44 23.90 24.85
N THR A 51 1.28 25.23 24.96
CA THR A 51 2.39 26.15 25.14
C THR A 51 2.49 26.58 26.60
N HIS A 52 3.62 26.32 27.20
CA HIS A 52 3.95 26.74 28.56
C HIS A 52 4.77 28.03 28.54
N TYR A 53 4.41 28.96 29.41
CA TYR A 53 5.03 30.28 29.51
C TYR A 53 5.86 30.37 30.79
N TYR A 54 7.08 30.88 30.65
CA TYR A 54 7.97 31.24 31.76
C TYR A 54 8.46 32.67 31.57
N ASP A 55 8.55 33.44 32.64
CA ASP A 55 8.94 34.85 32.61
C ASP A 55 8.14 35.70 31.57
N ASN A 56 6.83 35.36 31.45
CA ASN A 56 5.89 36.00 30.50
C ASN A 56 6.21 35.75 29.01
N LEU A 57 7.07 34.81 28.69
CA LEU A 57 7.42 34.42 27.33
C LEU A 57 7.07 32.92 27.07
N PRO A 58 6.64 32.56 25.84
CA PRO A 58 6.45 31.17 25.46
C PRO A 58 7.83 30.49 25.47
N ALA A 59 7.98 29.44 26.30
CA ALA A 59 9.27 28.79 26.51
C ALA A 59 9.27 27.31 26.09
N ILE A 60 8.16 26.60 26.24
CA ILE A 60 8.05 25.17 25.93
C ILE A 60 6.74 24.94 25.18
N VAL A 61 6.81 24.18 24.08
CA VAL A 61 5.63 23.64 23.38
C VAL A 61 5.64 22.12 23.55
N ILE A 62 4.56 21.58 24.07
CA ILE A 62 4.37 20.13 24.21
C ILE A 62 3.38 19.70 23.14
N ASP A 63 3.86 18.87 22.22
CA ASP A 63 3.04 18.30 21.17
C ASP A 63 2.54 16.89 21.60
N SER A 64 1.25 16.64 21.40
CA SER A 64 0.65 15.32 21.60
C SER A 64 -0.06 14.89 20.32
N VAL A 65 0.15 13.65 19.93
CA VAL A 65 -0.50 13.03 18.76
C VAL A 65 -1.28 11.82 19.21
N GLY A 66 -2.60 11.89 19.10
CA GLY A 66 -3.56 10.87 19.49
C GLY A 66 -3.81 9.81 18.43
N SER A 67 -5.05 9.35 18.33
CA SER A 67 -5.50 8.36 17.35
C SER A 67 -5.71 8.97 15.96
N ASP A 68 -5.69 8.13 14.93
CA ASP A 68 -6.22 8.45 13.62
C ASP A 68 -7.70 8.07 13.57
N GLU A 69 -8.57 8.99 13.19
CA GLU A 69 -9.96 8.73 12.87
C GLU A 69 -10.09 8.66 11.35
N ILE A 70 -10.55 7.51 10.85
CA ILE A 70 -10.67 7.24 9.42
C ILE A 70 -12.14 6.94 9.14
N SER A 71 -12.81 7.90 8.48
CA SER A 71 -14.16 7.72 7.98
C SER A 71 -14.13 6.90 6.70
N VAL A 72 -15.00 5.90 6.61
CA VAL A 72 -15.12 5.00 5.46
C VAL A 72 -16.56 5.00 4.97
N ASN A 73 -16.77 5.53 3.77
CA ASN A 73 -18.04 5.38 3.04
C ASN A 73 -17.92 4.17 2.13
N ALA A 74 -18.69 3.13 2.44
CA ALA A 74 -18.62 1.84 1.81
C ALA A 74 -19.94 1.47 1.11
N SER A 75 -19.88 0.54 0.18
CA SER A 75 -21.07 -0.18 -0.29
C SER A 75 -21.66 -1.04 0.84
N GLY A 76 -22.70 -1.79 0.59
CA GLY A 76 -23.19 -2.76 1.60
C GLY A 76 -22.08 -3.70 2.06
N ILE A 77 -21.86 -3.81 3.37
CA ILE A 77 -20.84 -4.68 3.97
C ILE A 77 -21.45 -6.07 4.16
N PRO A 78 -20.81 -7.14 3.64
CA PRO A 78 -21.26 -8.51 3.86
C PRO A 78 -21.35 -8.86 5.36
N PHE A 79 -22.34 -9.65 5.77
CA PHE A 79 -22.59 -9.96 7.19
C PHE A 79 -21.43 -10.72 7.87
N ASP A 80 -20.72 -11.56 7.14
CA ASP A 80 -19.53 -12.25 7.62
C ASP A 80 -18.39 -11.27 7.94
N VAL A 81 -18.13 -10.30 7.04
CA VAL A 81 -17.16 -9.23 7.26
C VAL A 81 -17.59 -8.35 8.43
N LEU A 82 -18.88 -7.95 8.47
CA LEU A 82 -19.43 -7.11 9.53
C LEU A 82 -19.28 -7.77 10.90
N ALA A 83 -19.65 -9.04 11.00
CA ALA A 83 -19.54 -9.79 12.25
C ALA A 83 -18.07 -9.90 12.70
N GLU A 84 -17.14 -10.15 11.78
CA GLU A 84 -15.71 -10.26 12.10
C GLU A 84 -15.14 -8.96 12.65
N ILE A 85 -15.39 -7.82 11.97
CA ILE A 85 -14.81 -6.53 12.35
C ILE A 85 -15.45 -5.92 13.61
N THR A 86 -16.72 -6.26 13.91
CA THR A 86 -17.45 -5.76 15.08
C THR A 86 -17.46 -6.75 16.25
N GLY A 87 -17.08 -8.01 16.02
CA GLY A 87 -17.12 -9.08 17.02
C GLY A 87 -18.54 -9.61 17.29
N GLN A 88 -19.51 -9.35 16.39
CA GLN A 88 -20.87 -9.87 16.48
C GLN A 88 -20.95 -11.34 16.05
N TYR A 89 -22.08 -11.98 16.30
CA TYR A 89 -22.28 -13.38 15.94
C TYR A 89 -22.85 -13.51 14.52
N TYR A 90 -22.23 -14.36 13.71
CA TYR A 90 -22.71 -14.70 12.38
C TYR A 90 -22.82 -16.23 12.21
N ASP A 91 -23.99 -16.69 11.80
CA ASP A 91 -24.25 -18.08 11.40
C ASP A 91 -24.27 -18.17 9.87
N ALA A 92 -23.16 -18.63 9.30
CA ALA A 92 -23.00 -18.75 7.86
C ALA A 92 -23.97 -19.74 7.20
N ALA A 93 -24.43 -20.78 7.93
CA ALA A 93 -25.34 -21.79 7.40
C ALA A 93 -26.75 -21.22 7.17
N ASN A 94 -27.16 -20.28 8.02
CA ASN A 94 -28.47 -19.65 7.97
C ASN A 94 -28.44 -18.22 7.44
N GLY A 95 -27.25 -17.66 7.17
CA GLY A 95 -27.09 -16.26 6.77
C GLY A 95 -27.55 -15.28 7.86
N LEU A 96 -27.48 -15.68 9.14
CA LEU A 96 -28.02 -14.92 10.27
C LEU A 96 -26.91 -14.12 10.95
N LEU A 97 -27.06 -12.80 10.92
CA LEU A 97 -26.29 -11.87 11.78
C LEU A 97 -27.13 -11.54 13.02
N VAL A 98 -26.55 -11.70 14.19
CA VAL A 98 -27.17 -11.30 15.45
C VAL A 98 -26.48 -10.05 15.97
N GLU A 99 -27.20 -8.94 15.97
CA GLU A 99 -26.74 -7.69 16.55
C GLU A 99 -26.75 -7.81 18.08
N GLN A 100 -25.58 -7.96 18.65
CA GLN A 100 -25.37 -8.09 20.09
C GLN A 100 -24.09 -7.40 20.51
N GLU A 101 -23.87 -7.25 21.81
CA GLU A 101 -22.60 -6.77 22.33
C GLU A 101 -21.49 -7.76 21.91
N GLY A 102 -20.55 -7.28 21.08
CA GLY A 102 -19.42 -8.06 20.58
C GLY A 102 -18.12 -7.74 21.30
N THR A 103 -17.10 -8.55 21.06
CA THR A 103 -15.74 -8.27 21.52
C THR A 103 -14.89 -7.88 20.29
N PRO A 104 -14.86 -6.59 19.90
CA PRO A 104 -14.15 -6.18 18.72
C PRO A 104 -12.64 -6.37 18.90
N LYS A 105 -12.03 -7.00 17.93
CA LYS A 105 -10.58 -7.23 17.83
C LYS A 105 -9.87 -6.01 17.23
N TYR A 106 -8.55 -6.04 17.20
CA TYR A 106 -7.76 -5.08 16.44
C TYR A 106 -7.53 -5.60 15.02
N PHE A 107 -7.61 -4.70 14.06
CA PHE A 107 -7.38 -4.99 12.65
C PHE A 107 -6.34 -4.03 12.05
N ALA A 108 -5.57 -4.52 11.09
CA ALA A 108 -4.93 -3.68 10.10
C ALA A 108 -5.92 -3.41 8.97
N PHE A 109 -5.90 -2.18 8.42
CA PHE A 109 -6.78 -1.76 7.34
C PHE A 109 -5.96 -1.19 6.18
N GLY A 110 -6.11 -1.77 5.00
CA GLY A 110 -5.36 -1.42 3.80
C GLY A 110 -6.26 -0.86 2.70
N TYR A 111 -5.72 0.09 1.91
CA TYR A 111 -6.40 0.66 0.73
C TYR A 111 -5.41 1.35 -0.19
N ILE A 112 -5.86 1.65 -1.40
CA ILE A 112 -5.10 2.41 -2.40
C ILE A 112 -5.71 3.80 -2.55
N THR A 113 -4.87 4.82 -2.66
CA THR A 113 -5.29 6.15 -3.09
C THR A 113 -4.56 6.52 -4.38
N ASP A 114 -5.32 6.86 -5.42
CA ASP A 114 -4.78 7.31 -6.69
C ASP A 114 -4.38 8.79 -6.63
N LYS A 115 -3.35 9.16 -7.39
CA LYS A 115 -2.94 10.55 -7.58
C LYS A 115 -3.26 11.04 -8.99
N THR A 116 -3.40 12.35 -9.15
CA THR A 116 -3.67 12.98 -10.46
C THR A 116 -2.52 12.86 -11.45
N ASP A 117 -1.32 12.53 -11.01
CA ASP A 117 -0.14 12.26 -11.84
C ASP A 117 -0.07 10.81 -12.37
N GLY A 118 -1.10 10.00 -12.10
CA GLY A 118 -1.19 8.59 -12.51
C GLY A 118 -0.46 7.62 -11.59
N THR A 119 0.22 8.10 -10.56
CA THR A 119 0.85 7.24 -9.53
C THR A 119 -0.11 7.00 -8.37
N LYS A 120 0.25 6.09 -7.46
CA LYS A 120 -0.60 5.65 -6.35
C LYS A 120 0.11 5.77 -5.01
N VAL A 121 -0.68 5.83 -3.94
CA VAL A 121 -0.21 5.60 -2.58
C VAL A 121 -0.87 4.32 -2.07
N LEU A 122 -0.07 3.34 -1.75
CA LEU A 122 -0.51 2.09 -1.11
C LEU A 122 -0.43 2.28 0.40
N VAL A 123 -1.51 2.01 1.11
CA VAL A 123 -1.64 2.33 2.53
C VAL A 123 -1.96 1.08 3.33
N TRP A 124 -1.24 0.86 4.43
CA TRP A 124 -1.65 0.01 5.55
C TRP A 124 -1.76 0.84 6.82
N ARG A 125 -2.92 0.84 7.47
CA ARG A 125 -3.11 1.23 8.87
C ARG A 125 -2.87 -0.01 9.71
N LEU A 126 -1.87 0.02 10.61
CA LEU A 126 -1.35 -1.20 11.20
C LEU A 126 -2.23 -1.75 12.33
N LYS A 127 -2.86 -0.88 13.11
CA LYS A 127 -3.66 -1.29 14.28
C LYS A 127 -4.80 -0.32 14.53
N GLY A 128 -6.01 -0.84 14.61
CA GLY A 128 -7.20 -0.06 14.96
C GLY A 128 -8.42 -0.93 15.11
N LYS A 129 -9.56 -0.29 15.37
CA LYS A 129 -10.86 -0.95 15.49
C LYS A 129 -11.87 -0.26 14.60
N PHE A 130 -12.76 -1.04 14.02
CA PHE A 130 -13.92 -0.55 13.29
C PHE A 130 -15.08 -0.27 14.26
N SER A 131 -15.83 0.81 13.99
CA SER A 131 -17.12 1.05 14.63
C SER A 131 -18.18 0.13 14.01
N ILE A 132 -19.31 0.01 14.67
CA ILE A 132 -20.52 -0.54 14.06
C ILE A 132 -20.96 0.46 12.99
N PRO A 133 -21.21 0.02 11.72
CA PRO A 133 -21.58 0.93 10.65
C PRO A 133 -22.98 1.53 10.86
N GLY A 134 -23.13 2.80 10.46
CA GLY A 134 -24.44 3.40 10.26
C GLY A 134 -25.08 2.86 8.98
N GLN A 135 -26.40 2.64 9.00
CA GLN A 135 -27.16 2.20 7.85
C GLN A 135 -28.42 3.05 7.66
N THR A 136 -28.65 3.47 6.43
CA THR A 136 -29.90 4.13 6.03
C THR A 136 -30.67 3.23 5.09
N SER A 137 -31.94 2.98 5.38
CA SER A 137 -32.86 2.26 4.49
C SER A 137 -33.97 3.19 4.07
N ALA A 138 -34.18 3.35 2.77
CA ALA A 138 -35.22 4.19 2.18
C ALA A 138 -36.14 3.36 1.30
N THR A 139 -37.39 3.81 1.13
CA THR A 139 -38.32 3.21 0.20
C THR A 139 -37.85 3.45 -1.23
N LYS A 140 -37.88 2.39 -2.06
CA LYS A 140 -37.62 2.52 -3.49
C LYS A 140 -38.66 3.45 -4.13
N ASP A 141 -38.19 4.46 -4.79
CA ASP A 141 -38.97 5.37 -5.62
C ASP A 141 -38.64 5.18 -7.12
N ASP A 142 -38.98 6.17 -7.95
CA ASP A 142 -38.68 6.16 -9.39
C ASP A 142 -37.20 6.42 -9.71
N GLY A 143 -36.38 6.75 -8.69
CA GLY A 143 -34.96 7.01 -8.82
C GLY A 143 -34.09 5.74 -8.78
N THR A 144 -32.80 5.95 -8.97
CA THR A 144 -31.77 4.90 -8.91
C THR A 144 -30.92 4.99 -7.63
N ASP A 145 -31.38 5.78 -6.64
CA ASP A 145 -30.63 6.05 -5.43
C ASP A 145 -30.45 4.79 -4.59
N ALA A 146 -29.21 4.51 -4.25
CA ALA A 146 -28.82 3.41 -3.38
C ALA A 146 -28.01 3.96 -2.20
N ASN A 147 -28.25 3.39 -1.02
CA ASN A 147 -27.57 3.81 0.20
C ASN A 147 -26.41 2.84 0.51
N GLY A 148 -25.22 3.40 0.77
CA GLY A 148 -24.11 2.69 1.33
C GLY A 148 -24.15 2.67 2.86
N GLN A 149 -23.07 2.19 3.45
CA GLN A 149 -22.85 2.19 4.88
C GLN A 149 -21.64 3.05 5.23
N GLU A 150 -21.75 3.78 6.34
CA GLU A 150 -20.67 4.61 6.86
C GLU A 150 -20.18 4.03 8.17
N LEU A 151 -18.87 3.93 8.32
CA LEU A 151 -18.22 3.51 9.56
C LEU A 151 -16.91 4.25 9.77
N THR A 152 -16.44 4.20 11.02
CA THR A 152 -15.17 4.78 11.42
C THR A 152 -14.18 3.66 11.78
N TYR A 153 -12.95 3.80 11.30
CA TYR A 153 -11.82 3.02 11.79
C TYR A 153 -10.95 3.92 12.66
N THR A 154 -10.87 3.60 13.95
CA THR A 154 -10.01 4.32 14.90
C THR A 154 -8.65 3.63 14.96
N GLY A 155 -7.65 4.27 14.33
CA GLY A 155 -6.28 3.77 14.24
C GLY A 155 -5.40 4.30 15.37
N ILE A 156 -4.58 3.42 15.95
CA ILE A 156 -3.61 3.74 16.99
C ILE A 156 -2.22 3.25 16.63
N SER A 157 -1.20 3.71 17.33
CA SER A 157 0.16 3.19 17.18
C SER A 157 0.24 1.75 17.67
N THR A 158 1.10 0.94 17.04
CA THR A 158 1.48 -0.38 17.53
C THR A 158 2.18 -0.26 18.88
N THR A 159 2.14 -1.32 19.68
CA THR A 159 2.97 -1.46 20.91
C THR A 159 4.41 -1.82 20.51
N HIS A 160 4.52 -2.66 19.48
CA HIS A 160 5.79 -3.08 18.92
C HIS A 160 6.56 -1.89 18.33
N LYS A 161 7.88 -1.88 18.57
CA LYS A 161 8.84 -0.93 17.98
C LYS A 161 9.57 -1.62 16.84
N PHE A 162 9.38 -1.14 15.63
CA PHE A 162 10.02 -1.69 14.45
C PHE A 162 11.51 -1.37 14.41
N THR A 163 12.32 -2.35 14.00
CA THR A 163 13.80 -2.21 13.95
C THR A 163 14.26 -1.19 12.92
N ALA A 164 13.53 -1.03 11.82
CA ALA A 164 13.84 -0.08 10.75
C ALA A 164 13.95 1.39 11.23
N ASN A 165 13.21 1.77 12.26
CA ASN A 165 13.19 3.15 12.77
C ASN A 165 13.22 3.27 14.29
N GLY A 166 13.24 2.16 15.03
CA GLY A 166 13.26 2.10 16.49
C GLY A 166 11.99 2.61 17.18
N LYS A 167 10.86 2.75 16.45
CA LYS A 167 9.64 3.38 16.94
C LYS A 167 8.39 2.54 16.63
N PRO A 168 7.31 2.69 17.42
CA PRO A 168 5.98 2.24 17.03
C PRO A 168 5.52 2.94 15.75
N ALA A 169 4.60 2.31 15.01
CA ALA A 169 4.04 2.89 13.81
C ALA A 169 2.50 2.78 13.80
N ARG A 170 1.83 3.77 13.21
CA ARG A 170 0.38 3.74 12.97
C ARG A 170 0.04 3.28 11.57
N ALA A 171 0.89 3.62 10.61
CA ALA A 171 0.67 3.30 9.22
C ALA A 171 1.99 3.14 8.46
N VAL A 172 1.90 2.41 7.35
CA VAL A 172 2.91 2.34 6.29
C VAL A 172 2.27 2.86 5.02
N ASN A 173 2.90 3.83 4.37
CA ASN A 173 2.45 4.41 3.11
C ASN A 173 3.58 4.29 2.09
N ILE A 174 3.29 3.72 0.92
CA ILE A 174 4.23 3.59 -0.19
C ILE A 174 3.79 4.49 -1.33
N ASP A 175 4.65 5.42 -1.73
CA ASP A 175 4.49 6.20 -2.95
C ASP A 175 5.07 5.42 -4.14
N THR A 176 4.22 4.97 -5.05
CA THR A 176 4.65 4.19 -6.21
C THR A 176 5.44 5.00 -7.24
N SER A 177 5.43 6.33 -7.16
CA SER A 177 6.31 7.18 -7.97
C SER A 177 7.79 7.07 -7.57
N VAL A 178 8.04 6.61 -6.33
CA VAL A 178 9.39 6.44 -5.76
C VAL A 178 9.76 4.97 -5.67
N ASN A 179 8.88 4.15 -5.10
CA ASN A 179 9.08 2.70 -4.97
C ASN A 179 8.30 1.96 -6.07
N GLN A 180 8.87 1.93 -7.27
CA GLN A 180 8.29 1.25 -8.44
C GLN A 180 8.38 -0.27 -8.36
N ALA A 181 9.23 -0.82 -7.48
CA ALA A 181 9.39 -2.26 -7.29
C ALA A 181 8.25 -2.90 -6.50
N MET A 182 7.53 -2.13 -5.68
CA MET A 182 6.41 -2.63 -4.89
C MET A 182 5.14 -2.67 -5.74
N SER A 183 4.74 -3.85 -6.18
CA SER A 183 3.45 -4.05 -6.84
C SER A 183 2.30 -4.03 -5.83
N GLU A 184 1.11 -3.67 -6.30
CA GLU A 184 -0.12 -3.69 -5.47
C GLU A 184 -0.37 -5.09 -4.90
N SER A 185 -0.25 -6.14 -5.73
CA SER A 185 -0.44 -7.52 -5.30
C SER A 185 0.54 -7.96 -4.23
N ALA A 186 1.81 -7.57 -4.33
CA ALA A 186 2.82 -7.88 -3.30
C ALA A 186 2.58 -7.09 -2.01
N PHE A 187 2.15 -5.82 -2.12
CA PHE A 187 1.87 -4.98 -0.95
C PHE A 187 0.68 -5.48 -0.14
N PHE A 188 -0.37 -5.97 -0.79
CA PHE A 188 -1.58 -6.47 -0.14
C PHE A 188 -1.62 -7.98 0.06
N ALA A 189 -0.60 -8.74 -0.36
CA ALA A 189 -0.48 -10.16 -0.04
C ALA A 189 -0.36 -10.42 1.48
N THR A 190 0.30 -9.50 2.18
CA THR A 190 0.44 -9.49 3.65
C THR A 190 0.43 -8.05 4.16
N VAL A 191 0.16 -7.85 5.44
CA VAL A 191 0.27 -6.52 6.05
C VAL A 191 1.74 -6.11 6.07
N GLN A 192 2.06 -5.04 5.33
CA GLN A 192 3.42 -4.51 5.28
C GLN A 192 3.74 -3.68 6.52
N THR A 193 4.96 -3.86 7.02
CA THR A 193 5.48 -3.16 8.19
C THR A 193 6.72 -2.34 7.82
N PRO A 194 7.18 -1.40 8.66
CA PRO A 194 8.44 -0.73 8.43
C PRO A 194 9.62 -1.70 8.18
N ASP A 195 9.65 -2.82 8.91
CA ASP A 195 10.73 -3.80 8.80
C ASP A 195 10.65 -4.62 7.50
N SER A 196 9.45 -5.02 7.07
CA SER A 196 9.27 -5.75 5.81
C SER A 196 9.67 -4.90 4.60
N ILE A 197 9.33 -3.61 4.62
CA ILE A 197 9.70 -2.68 3.55
C ILE A 197 11.20 -2.37 3.58
N ALA A 198 11.79 -2.12 4.75
CA ALA A 198 13.22 -1.87 4.88
C ALA A 198 14.05 -3.10 4.43
N GLY A 199 13.61 -4.32 4.79
CA GLY A 199 14.26 -5.56 4.35
C GLY A 199 14.21 -5.75 2.83
N ALA A 200 13.10 -5.42 2.20
CA ALA A 200 12.95 -5.48 0.74
C ALA A 200 13.77 -4.38 0.01
N ALA A 201 14.06 -3.26 0.68
CA ALA A 201 14.72 -2.10 0.09
C ALA A 201 16.26 -2.23 -0.04
N THR A 202 16.87 -3.27 0.53
CA THR A 202 18.34 -3.40 0.61
C THR A 202 18.98 -4.16 -0.53
N THR A 203 18.24 -4.94 -1.29
CA THR A 203 18.80 -5.70 -2.42
C THR A 203 18.66 -4.89 -3.71
N ASN A 204 19.80 -4.55 -4.30
CA ASN A 204 19.87 -3.93 -5.61
C ASN A 204 20.52 -4.91 -6.58
N TYR A 205 20.03 -4.95 -7.80
CA TYR A 205 20.59 -5.74 -8.89
C TYR A 205 21.04 -4.84 -10.03
N THR A 206 22.06 -5.29 -10.74
CA THR A 206 22.65 -4.58 -11.87
C THR A 206 22.13 -5.13 -13.19
N LEU A 207 21.62 -4.26 -14.04
CA LEU A 207 21.28 -4.56 -15.43
C LEU A 207 22.43 -4.12 -16.33
N THR A 208 23.06 -5.07 -16.99
CA THR A 208 24.19 -4.85 -17.90
C THR A 208 23.75 -5.02 -19.35
N PHE A 209 24.24 -4.17 -20.23
CA PHE A 209 23.89 -4.16 -21.64
C PHE A 209 25.09 -4.63 -22.50
N SER A 210 24.95 -5.77 -23.13
CA SER A 210 25.92 -6.27 -24.12
C SER A 210 25.47 -5.86 -25.52
N VAL A 211 26.03 -4.79 -26.05
CA VAL A 211 25.64 -4.19 -27.33
C VAL A 211 26.52 -4.66 -28.51
N GLY A 212 27.49 -5.54 -28.28
CA GLY A 212 28.44 -5.95 -29.30
C GLY A 212 29.27 -4.77 -29.80
N SER A 213 29.20 -4.48 -31.11
CA SER A 213 29.86 -3.32 -31.72
C SER A 213 28.99 -2.06 -31.75
N GLY A 214 27.78 -2.08 -31.18
CA GLY A 214 26.92 -0.91 -31.06
C GLY A 214 27.42 0.09 -30.01
N THR A 215 26.73 1.23 -29.92
CA THR A 215 27.04 2.27 -28.93
C THR A 215 26.86 1.72 -27.51
N ALA A 216 27.89 1.82 -26.67
CA ALA A 216 27.89 1.33 -25.31
C ALA A 216 26.80 2.00 -24.47
N ILE A 217 26.15 1.22 -23.62
CA ILE A 217 25.18 1.69 -22.62
C ILE A 217 25.73 1.32 -21.24
N ASP A 218 25.82 2.31 -20.35
CA ASP A 218 26.28 2.09 -18.98
C ASP A 218 25.35 1.16 -18.21
N PRO A 219 25.88 0.27 -17.33
CA PRO A 219 25.06 -0.54 -16.48
C PRO A 219 24.15 0.31 -15.59
N MET A 220 22.93 -0.17 -15.35
CA MET A 220 21.93 0.50 -14.50
C MET A 220 21.62 -0.34 -13.27
N THR A 221 21.48 0.31 -12.11
CA THR A 221 21.16 -0.37 -10.85
C THR A 221 19.69 -0.17 -10.52
N TYR A 222 18.99 -1.26 -10.22
CA TYR A 222 17.59 -1.29 -9.87
C TYR A 222 17.36 -2.04 -8.57
N ARG A 223 16.33 -1.67 -7.83
CA ARG A 223 15.90 -2.46 -6.66
C ARG A 223 15.34 -3.82 -7.09
N ALA A 224 15.48 -4.82 -6.21
CA ALA A 224 14.84 -6.12 -6.38
C ALA A 224 13.34 -5.98 -6.68
N GLY A 225 12.85 -6.72 -7.67
CA GLY A 225 11.45 -6.70 -8.11
C GLY A 225 11.07 -5.57 -9.09
N THR A 226 11.97 -4.61 -9.37
CA THR A 226 11.69 -3.55 -10.35
C THR A 226 11.58 -4.13 -11.75
N GLU A 227 10.57 -3.72 -12.51
CA GLU A 227 10.46 -3.99 -13.93
C GLU A 227 11.22 -2.91 -14.71
N ALA A 228 12.44 -3.24 -15.16
CA ALA A 228 13.34 -2.33 -15.88
C ALA A 228 12.98 -2.32 -17.36
N ALA A 229 12.63 -1.16 -17.92
CA ALA A 229 12.47 -0.97 -19.35
C ALA A 229 13.84 -0.93 -20.04
N LEU A 230 13.96 -1.57 -21.20
CA LEU A 230 15.21 -1.65 -21.95
C LEU A 230 15.27 -0.53 -23.00
N PRO A 231 16.37 0.24 -23.05
CA PRO A 231 16.57 1.27 -24.07
C PRO A 231 16.76 0.65 -25.47
N VAL A 232 16.52 1.43 -26.49
CA VAL A 232 16.86 1.03 -27.88
C VAL A 232 18.29 1.50 -28.13
N PRO A 233 19.24 0.58 -28.40
CA PRO A 233 20.62 0.93 -28.70
C PRO A 233 20.79 1.38 -30.14
N GLU A 234 21.93 2.01 -30.44
CA GLU A 234 22.27 2.45 -31.79
C GLU A 234 23.53 1.73 -32.28
N TYR A 235 23.50 1.32 -33.57
CA TYR A 235 24.66 0.81 -34.30
C TYR A 235 24.60 1.25 -35.75
N THR A 236 25.52 2.12 -36.17
CA THR A 236 25.52 2.71 -37.50
C THR A 236 25.58 1.64 -38.60
N GLY A 237 24.61 1.67 -39.51
CA GLY A 237 24.52 0.71 -40.63
C GLY A 237 23.87 -0.63 -40.29
N HIS A 238 23.34 -0.78 -39.07
CA HIS A 238 22.65 -1.99 -38.63
C HIS A 238 21.27 -1.67 -38.06
N THR A 239 20.37 -2.65 -38.11
CA THR A 239 19.02 -2.57 -37.54
C THR A 239 19.00 -3.34 -36.23
N PHE A 240 18.39 -2.75 -35.20
CA PHE A 240 18.20 -3.41 -33.91
C PHE A 240 17.02 -4.38 -33.96
N ASP A 241 17.28 -5.67 -33.75
CA ASP A 241 16.28 -6.76 -33.81
C ASP A 241 15.65 -7.05 -32.44
N GLY A 242 16.25 -6.57 -31.35
CA GLY A 242 15.73 -6.74 -30.01
C GLY A 242 16.78 -7.15 -28.96
N TRP A 243 16.38 -7.08 -27.69
CA TRP A 243 17.18 -7.57 -26.58
C TRP A 243 16.87 -9.03 -26.26
N TYR A 244 17.90 -9.83 -25.94
CA TYR A 244 17.80 -11.23 -25.56
C TYR A 244 18.46 -11.45 -24.19
N LEU A 245 17.96 -12.46 -23.44
CA LEU A 245 18.49 -12.81 -22.13
C LEU A 245 19.70 -13.76 -22.17
N ASN A 246 20.15 -14.11 -23.37
CA ASN A 246 21.32 -14.99 -23.59
C ASN A 246 22.10 -14.58 -24.85
N SER A 247 23.38 -14.93 -24.88
CA SER A 247 24.30 -14.58 -25.97
C SER A 247 24.06 -15.34 -27.28
N GLU A 248 23.30 -16.45 -27.24
CA GLU A 248 22.92 -17.25 -28.41
C GLU A 248 21.68 -16.70 -29.13
N TYR A 249 21.07 -15.62 -28.59
CA TYR A 249 19.85 -14.99 -29.13
C TYR A 249 18.67 -15.96 -29.31
N THR A 250 18.56 -16.93 -28.39
CA THR A 250 17.47 -17.91 -28.36
C THR A 250 16.25 -17.36 -27.57
N GLY A 251 15.06 -17.82 -27.98
CA GLY A 251 13.79 -17.34 -27.37
C GLY A 251 13.26 -16.09 -28.07
N ASN A 252 12.34 -15.40 -27.39
CA ASN A 252 11.74 -14.15 -27.87
C ASN A 252 12.53 -12.94 -27.36
N PRO A 253 12.63 -11.86 -28.17
CA PRO A 253 13.20 -10.62 -27.68
C PRO A 253 12.33 -10.02 -26.57
N VAL A 254 12.99 -9.35 -25.60
CA VAL A 254 12.36 -8.71 -24.45
C VAL A 254 12.48 -7.19 -24.54
N THR A 255 11.48 -6.46 -24.06
CA THR A 255 11.49 -4.99 -23.97
C THR A 255 11.64 -4.49 -22.54
N LYS A 256 11.52 -5.40 -21.58
CA LYS A 256 11.63 -5.14 -20.14
C LYS A 256 12.09 -6.40 -19.41
N VAL A 257 12.68 -6.22 -18.24
CA VAL A 257 13.18 -7.30 -17.38
C VAL A 257 12.79 -7.04 -15.94
N THR A 258 12.26 -8.06 -15.24
CA THR A 258 12.06 -8.00 -13.80
C THR A 258 13.36 -8.31 -13.08
N MET A 259 13.85 -7.40 -12.26
CA MET A 259 15.14 -7.49 -11.57
C MET A 259 15.04 -8.39 -10.33
N THR A 260 15.22 -9.69 -10.50
CA THR A 260 15.27 -10.69 -9.42
C THR A 260 16.71 -11.14 -9.11
N ASP A 261 17.67 -10.77 -9.95
CA ASP A 261 19.10 -11.04 -9.87
C ASP A 261 19.86 -10.03 -10.76
N ASP A 262 21.20 -10.06 -10.78
CA ASP A 262 21.98 -9.34 -11.76
C ASP A 262 21.72 -9.93 -13.15
N VAL A 263 21.36 -9.08 -14.11
CA VAL A 263 20.95 -9.51 -15.45
C VAL A 263 21.84 -8.86 -16.51
N THR A 264 22.23 -9.64 -17.50
CA THR A 264 22.84 -9.13 -18.74
C THR A 264 21.90 -9.36 -19.92
N VAL A 265 21.60 -8.30 -20.67
CA VAL A 265 20.82 -8.38 -21.90
C VAL A 265 21.74 -8.17 -23.11
N TYR A 266 21.48 -8.89 -24.19
CA TYR A 266 22.30 -8.95 -25.39
C TYR A 266 21.54 -8.36 -26.59
N ALA A 267 22.11 -7.33 -27.20
CA ALA A 267 21.53 -6.71 -28.38
C ALA A 267 21.80 -7.59 -29.61
N LYS A 268 20.73 -7.93 -30.35
CA LYS A 268 20.82 -8.58 -31.66
C LYS A 268 20.70 -7.54 -32.77
N TRP A 269 21.55 -7.70 -33.77
CA TRP A 269 21.64 -6.80 -34.91
C TRP A 269 21.52 -7.55 -36.23
N SER A 270 20.85 -6.93 -37.21
CA SER A 270 20.87 -7.32 -38.61
C SER A 270 21.53 -6.25 -39.48
N ALA A 271 22.06 -6.65 -40.63
CA ALA A 271 22.75 -5.77 -41.59
C ALA A 271 21.76 -4.98 -42.44
#